data_76834223c369893f539c6f36ae450832
#
_entry.id   76834223c369893f539c6f36ae450832
#
_cell.length_a   1.000
_cell.length_b   1.000
_cell.length_c   1.000
_cell.angle_alpha   90.00
_cell.angle_beta   90.00
_cell.angle_gamma   90.00
#
_symmetry.space_group_name_H-M   'P 1'
#
loop_
_entity.id
_entity.type
_entity.pdbx_description
1 polymer ?
#
loop_
_entity_poly.entity_id
_entity_poly.type
_entity_poly.pdbx_seq_one_letter_code
_entity_poly.pdbx_strand_id
1 'polypeptide(L)'
;EMTSSLVGSEMCIRDRASAVGIRWTFAPMIDVARDPRWGRMAEGCGEDTYLTSVMGVAMVEGFQGDSLNSPTSIAACPKHFVGYGAAEGGRDYNSTFIPERRLRDVYLPPFEAVAKAGAATFMTSFNDNDGAPSTGNTFILKDVLRGEWGFDGIVVSDWASVAEMMAHGFAADSKEAAMKAVNAGVDMEMVSYTSVSYTHLRAHETRRHL
;
A
#
# COMPACT_ATOMS: atom_id res chain seq x y z
N GLU A 1 -11.78 20.29 -14.27
CA GLU A 1 -11.11 21.43 -13.57
C GLU A 1 -10.45 20.99 -12.25
N MET A 2 -11.14 20.28 -11.35
CA MET A 2 -10.60 19.85 -10.07
C MET A 2 -9.37 18.93 -10.21
N THR A 3 -9.43 17.95 -11.08
CA THR A 3 -8.30 17.02 -11.34
C THR A 3 -7.10 17.73 -11.97
N SER A 4 -7.33 18.66 -12.91
CA SER A 4 -6.23 19.43 -13.52
C SER A 4 -5.54 20.34 -12.50
N SER A 5 -6.29 20.91 -11.56
CA SER A 5 -5.74 21.72 -10.47
C SER A 5 -4.91 20.85 -9.51
N LEU A 6 -5.40 19.64 -9.22
CA LEU A 6 -4.67 18.69 -8.35
C LEU A 6 -3.38 18.21 -9.00
N VAL A 7 -3.40 17.81 -10.27
CA VAL A 7 -2.17 17.46 -11.01
C VAL A 7 -1.16 18.60 -10.95
N GLY A 8 -1.58 19.85 -11.13
CA GLY A 8 -0.71 21.02 -11.03
C GLY A 8 -0.08 21.20 -9.63
N SER A 9 -0.87 20.98 -8.58
CA SER A 9 -0.37 21.04 -7.20
C SER A 9 0.69 19.97 -6.93
N GLU A 10 0.42 18.73 -7.34
CA GLU A 10 1.35 17.62 -7.15
C GLU A 10 2.63 17.78 -8.00
N MET A 11 2.53 18.36 -9.19
CA MET A 11 3.70 18.74 -9.99
C MET A 11 4.60 19.73 -9.24
N CYS A 12 4.03 20.74 -8.59
CA CYS A 12 4.81 21.71 -7.81
C CYS A 12 5.50 21.03 -6.60
N ILE A 13 4.81 20.11 -5.92
CA ILE A 13 5.38 19.33 -4.82
C ILE A 13 6.51 18.44 -5.35
N ARG A 14 6.28 17.72 -6.44
CA ARG A 14 7.24 16.87 -7.13
C ARG A 14 8.52 17.63 -7.47
N ASP A 15 8.40 18.77 -8.15
CA ASP A 15 9.56 19.54 -8.61
C ASP A 15 10.41 20.05 -7.44
N ARG A 16 9.77 20.48 -6.37
CA ARG A 16 10.48 20.92 -5.15
C ARG A 16 11.15 19.76 -4.42
N ALA A 17 10.45 18.64 -4.28
CA ALA A 17 10.97 17.46 -3.61
C ALA A 17 12.12 16.82 -4.40
N SER A 18 11.98 16.70 -5.72
CA SER A 18 13.04 16.17 -6.59
C SER A 18 14.31 17.05 -6.57
N ALA A 19 14.15 18.36 -6.47
CA ALA A 19 15.27 19.32 -6.37
C ALA A 19 16.14 19.10 -5.12
N VAL A 20 15.57 18.58 -4.03
CA VAL A 20 16.31 18.23 -2.80
C VAL A 20 16.66 16.74 -2.72
N GLY A 21 16.50 16.00 -3.81
CA GLY A 21 16.94 14.60 -3.93
C GLY A 21 15.92 13.55 -3.51
N ILE A 22 14.68 13.92 -3.15
CA ILE A 22 13.61 12.95 -2.88
C ILE A 22 13.17 12.31 -4.18
N ARG A 23 13.09 10.96 -4.21
CA ARG A 23 12.72 10.18 -5.39
C ARG A 23 11.51 9.27 -5.17
N TRP A 24 10.99 9.21 -3.98
CA TRP A 24 9.86 8.37 -3.59
C TRP A 24 9.01 9.08 -2.55
N THR A 25 7.70 9.08 -2.74
CA THR A 25 6.73 9.63 -1.80
C THR A 25 5.73 8.57 -1.36
N PHE A 26 5.31 8.61 -0.08
CA PHE A 26 4.27 7.72 0.44
C PHE A 26 2.88 8.36 0.32
N ALA A 27 2.55 8.69 -0.90
CA ALA A 27 1.30 9.31 -1.34
C ALA A 27 0.94 8.82 -2.75
N PRO A 28 -0.34 8.88 -3.11
CA PRO A 28 -1.50 9.40 -2.40
C PRO A 28 -2.10 8.42 -1.38
N MET A 29 -2.82 8.95 -0.39
CA MET A 29 -3.70 8.17 0.46
C MET A 29 -5.09 8.09 -0.21
N ILE A 30 -5.48 6.89 -0.61
CA ILE A 30 -6.71 6.62 -1.37
C ILE A 30 -7.61 5.60 -0.67
N ASP A 31 -7.57 5.60 0.66
CA ASP A 31 -8.49 4.81 1.46
C ASP A 31 -9.92 5.37 1.32
N VAL A 32 -10.86 4.50 0.97
CA VAL A 32 -12.29 4.84 1.04
C VAL A 32 -12.73 4.73 2.50
N ALA A 33 -13.01 5.86 3.13
CA ALA A 33 -13.32 5.94 4.55
C ALA A 33 -14.74 6.46 4.76
N ARG A 34 -15.56 5.70 5.49
CA ARG A 34 -16.98 6.00 5.72
C ARG A 34 -17.32 6.30 7.17
N ASP A 35 -16.50 5.84 8.10
CA ASP A 35 -16.73 6.10 9.51
C ASP A 35 -16.02 7.39 9.94
N PRO A 36 -16.76 8.47 10.27
CA PRO A 36 -16.15 9.76 10.62
C PRO A 36 -15.37 9.73 11.93
N ARG A 37 -15.45 8.64 12.70
CA ARG A 37 -14.66 8.45 13.93
C ARG A 37 -13.21 8.04 13.62
N TRP A 38 -12.93 7.57 12.39
CA TRP A 38 -11.57 7.24 12.01
C TRP A 38 -10.70 8.50 11.93
N GLY A 39 -9.64 8.55 12.72
CA GLY A 39 -8.81 9.75 12.90
C GLY A 39 -8.08 10.19 11.63
N ARG A 40 -8.00 9.33 10.59
CA ARG A 40 -7.31 9.59 9.33
C ARG A 40 -8.25 10.02 8.18
N MET A 41 -9.51 10.27 8.46
CA MET A 41 -10.48 10.75 7.46
C MET A 41 -9.99 11.95 6.66
N ALA A 42 -9.29 12.89 7.33
CA ALA A 42 -8.82 14.12 6.73
C ALA A 42 -7.65 13.94 5.73
N GLU A 43 -7.00 12.78 5.73
CA GLU A 43 -5.88 12.49 4.82
C GLU A 43 -6.36 12.01 3.44
N GLY A 44 -7.58 11.47 3.35
CA GLY A 44 -8.13 10.82 2.15
C GLY A 44 -9.09 11.69 1.36
N CYS A 45 -9.64 11.12 0.29
CA CYS A 45 -10.59 11.77 -0.61
C CYS A 45 -12.08 11.54 -0.19
N GLY A 46 -12.32 10.94 0.98
CA GLY A 46 -13.66 10.72 1.51
C GLY A 46 -14.20 9.31 1.29
N GLU A 47 -15.54 9.21 1.18
CA GLU A 47 -16.25 7.92 1.15
C GLU A 47 -16.65 7.45 -0.26
N ASP A 48 -16.52 8.32 -1.26
CA ASP A 48 -16.93 8.02 -2.63
C ASP A 48 -15.82 7.31 -3.40
N THR A 49 -16.09 6.10 -3.86
CA THR A 49 -15.14 5.25 -4.57
C THR A 49 -14.69 5.85 -5.90
N TYR A 50 -15.62 6.47 -6.65
CA TYR A 50 -15.30 7.07 -7.95
C TYR A 50 -14.44 8.32 -7.78
N LEU A 51 -14.83 9.23 -6.89
CA LEU A 51 -14.04 10.42 -6.60
C LEU A 51 -12.64 10.06 -6.13
N THR A 52 -12.52 9.12 -5.20
CA THR A 52 -11.22 8.64 -4.70
C THR A 52 -10.37 8.06 -5.83
N SER A 53 -10.96 7.32 -6.77
CA SER A 53 -10.25 6.78 -7.94
C SER A 53 -9.72 7.90 -8.84
N VAL A 54 -10.54 8.87 -9.18
CA VAL A 54 -10.17 9.97 -10.08
C VAL A 54 -9.11 10.87 -9.44
N MET A 55 -9.27 11.18 -8.15
CA MET A 55 -8.29 11.97 -7.40
C MET A 55 -6.96 11.23 -7.26
N GLY A 56 -6.99 9.94 -6.94
CA GLY A 56 -5.80 9.10 -6.83
C GLY A 56 -4.99 9.05 -8.12
N VAL A 57 -5.65 8.87 -9.27
CA VAL A 57 -5.00 8.89 -10.59
C VAL A 57 -4.33 10.24 -10.83
N ALA A 58 -5.05 11.34 -10.61
CA ALA A 58 -4.52 12.69 -10.81
C ALA A 58 -3.27 12.96 -9.94
N MET A 59 -3.26 12.46 -8.70
CA MET A 59 -2.09 12.60 -7.80
C MET A 59 -0.91 11.75 -8.27
N VAL A 60 -1.13 10.51 -8.71
CA VAL A 60 -0.08 9.65 -9.26
C VAL A 60 0.55 10.30 -10.49
N GLU A 61 -0.27 10.78 -11.44
CA GLU A 61 0.19 11.49 -12.63
C GLU A 61 0.98 12.76 -12.27
N GLY A 62 0.53 13.52 -11.28
CA GLY A 62 1.23 14.70 -10.81
C GLY A 62 2.60 14.42 -10.22
N PHE A 63 2.74 13.36 -9.40
CA PHE A 63 4.02 12.95 -8.81
C PHE A 63 4.98 12.33 -9.83
N GLN A 64 4.48 11.45 -10.69
CA GLN A 64 5.32 10.67 -11.61
C GLN A 64 5.61 11.42 -12.92
N GLY A 65 4.71 12.30 -13.35
CA GLY A 65 4.79 12.94 -14.65
C GLY A 65 4.75 11.92 -15.80
N ASP A 66 5.25 12.30 -16.96
CA ASP A 66 5.18 11.49 -18.16
C ASP A 66 6.12 10.26 -18.14
N SER A 67 7.12 10.26 -17.28
CA SER A 67 8.10 9.17 -17.19
C SER A 67 8.87 9.18 -15.88
N LEU A 68 8.98 8.01 -15.25
CA LEU A 68 9.82 7.81 -14.06
C LEU A 68 11.33 8.01 -14.33
N ASN A 69 11.75 8.00 -15.59
CA ASN A 69 13.14 8.31 -15.98
C ASN A 69 13.45 9.81 -15.96
N SER A 70 12.44 10.66 -15.81
CA SER A 70 12.67 12.11 -15.69
C SER A 70 13.41 12.45 -14.39
N PRO A 71 14.39 13.36 -14.42
CA PRO A 71 15.10 13.79 -13.22
C PRO A 71 14.22 14.50 -12.20
N THR A 72 13.05 14.98 -12.61
CA THR A 72 12.06 15.62 -11.72
C THR A 72 11.00 14.64 -11.22
N SER A 73 10.91 13.44 -11.76
CA SER A 73 9.92 12.45 -11.36
C SER A 73 10.14 11.94 -9.93
N ILE A 74 9.04 11.67 -9.24
CA ILE A 74 9.03 11.01 -7.93
C ILE A 74 8.08 9.82 -8.02
N ALA A 75 8.55 8.63 -7.62
CA ALA A 75 7.70 7.45 -7.55
C ALA A 75 6.55 7.67 -6.55
N ALA A 76 5.32 7.48 -7.00
CA ALA A 76 4.13 7.52 -6.16
C ALA A 76 3.96 6.18 -5.42
N CYS A 77 3.36 6.24 -4.23
CA CYS A 77 3.02 5.08 -3.43
C CYS A 77 1.59 5.20 -2.89
N PRO A 78 0.60 4.83 -3.71
CA PRO A 78 -0.78 4.74 -3.24
C PRO A 78 -0.88 3.84 -2.01
N LYS A 79 -1.66 4.29 -1.02
CA LYS A 79 -1.80 3.64 0.28
C LYS A 79 -3.21 3.84 0.84
N HIS A 80 -3.67 2.98 1.75
CA HIS A 80 -3.05 1.77 2.26
C HIS A 80 -3.80 0.56 1.68
N PHE A 81 -3.13 -0.32 1.02
CA PHE A 81 -3.72 -1.44 0.30
C PHE A 81 -3.98 -2.63 1.23
N VAL A 82 -5.23 -2.92 1.64
CA VAL A 82 -6.51 -2.33 1.26
C VAL A 82 -7.52 -2.44 2.42
N GLY A 83 -8.49 -1.52 2.44
CA GLY A 83 -9.62 -1.58 3.36
C GLY A 83 -9.41 -0.88 4.69
N TYR A 84 -8.31 -0.15 4.88
CA TYR A 84 -7.94 0.47 6.15
C TYR A 84 -9.00 1.46 6.66
N GLY A 85 -9.64 2.22 5.77
CA GLY A 85 -10.75 3.12 6.11
C GLY A 85 -12.05 2.44 6.55
N ALA A 86 -12.09 1.11 6.54
CA ALA A 86 -13.24 0.33 7.01
C ALA A 86 -13.04 -0.27 8.40
N ALA A 87 -12.00 0.14 9.12
CA ALA A 87 -11.67 -0.36 10.45
C ALA A 87 -12.86 -0.26 11.40
N GLU A 88 -13.14 -1.34 12.12
CA GLU A 88 -14.32 -1.45 12.98
C GLU A 88 -14.37 -0.36 14.05
N GLY A 89 -15.51 0.31 14.12
CA GLY A 89 -15.74 1.41 15.05
C GLY A 89 -14.90 2.65 14.80
N GLY A 90 -14.28 2.77 13.61
CA GLY A 90 -13.36 3.86 13.28
C GLY A 90 -12.05 3.80 14.08
N ARG A 91 -11.74 2.67 14.68
CA ARG A 91 -10.49 2.52 15.46
C ARG A 91 -9.34 2.23 14.55
N ASP A 92 -8.33 3.05 14.64
CA ASP A 92 -7.10 2.87 13.87
C ASP A 92 -6.43 1.50 14.20
N TYR A 93 -5.84 0.86 13.22
CA TYR A 93 -5.25 -0.49 13.30
C TYR A 93 -6.24 -1.66 13.55
N ASN A 94 -7.53 -1.39 13.68
CA ASN A 94 -8.49 -2.44 14.01
C ASN A 94 -8.82 -3.31 12.79
N SER A 95 -9.36 -4.49 13.07
CA SER A 95 -9.83 -5.46 12.07
C SER A 95 -10.92 -4.89 11.17
N THR A 96 -11.00 -5.42 9.97
CA THR A 96 -12.09 -5.16 9.04
C THR A 96 -12.79 -6.46 8.65
N PHE A 97 -14.10 -6.38 8.44
CA PHE A 97 -14.91 -7.49 7.94
C PHE A 97 -15.54 -7.04 6.61
N ILE A 98 -14.78 -7.22 5.53
CA ILE A 98 -15.19 -6.77 4.21
C ILE A 98 -15.40 -8.01 3.32
N PRO A 99 -16.66 -8.41 3.06
CA PRO A 99 -16.94 -9.47 2.11
C PRO A 99 -16.32 -9.16 0.74
N GLU A 100 -15.83 -10.16 0.05
CA GLU A 100 -15.10 -10.01 -1.22
C GLU A 100 -15.86 -9.14 -2.23
N ARG A 101 -17.17 -9.34 -2.36
CA ARG A 101 -17.98 -8.49 -3.24
C ARG A 101 -17.85 -7.01 -2.91
N ARG A 102 -17.94 -6.65 -1.61
CA ARG A 102 -17.83 -5.26 -1.18
C ARG A 102 -16.41 -4.74 -1.34
N LEU A 103 -15.41 -5.60 -1.12
CA LEU A 103 -14.02 -5.27 -1.36
C LEU A 103 -13.81 -4.88 -2.82
N ARG A 104 -14.36 -5.66 -3.76
CA ARG A 104 -14.28 -5.41 -5.21
C ARG A 104 -15.12 -4.23 -5.68
N ASP A 105 -16.27 -4.00 -5.09
CA ASP A 105 -17.16 -2.91 -5.51
C ASP A 105 -16.76 -1.55 -4.95
N VAL A 106 -16.07 -1.49 -3.80
CA VAL A 106 -15.86 -0.25 -3.04
C VAL A 106 -14.39 0.06 -2.78
N TYR A 107 -13.62 -0.89 -2.26
CA TYR A 107 -12.28 -0.59 -1.72
C TYR A 107 -11.16 -0.84 -2.73
N LEU A 108 -11.30 -1.81 -3.61
CA LEU A 108 -10.31 -2.11 -4.64
C LEU A 108 -10.29 -1.12 -5.83
N PRO A 109 -11.43 -0.55 -6.30
CA PRO A 109 -11.42 0.24 -7.53
C PRO A 109 -10.49 1.47 -7.52
N PRO A 110 -10.30 2.23 -6.42
CA PRO A 110 -9.32 3.30 -6.40
C PRO A 110 -7.89 2.80 -6.64
N PHE A 111 -7.53 1.66 -6.06
CA PHE A 111 -6.23 1.05 -6.23
C PHE A 111 -6.03 0.46 -7.63
N GLU A 112 -7.06 -0.15 -8.19
CA GLU A 112 -7.03 -0.62 -9.58
C GLU A 112 -6.83 0.53 -10.56
N ALA A 113 -7.52 1.66 -10.35
CA ALA A 113 -7.39 2.83 -11.18
C ALA A 113 -5.96 3.38 -11.19
N VAL A 114 -5.32 3.50 -10.03
CA VAL A 114 -3.95 3.99 -9.94
C VAL A 114 -2.91 2.96 -10.42
N ALA A 115 -3.18 1.65 -10.27
CA ALA A 115 -2.34 0.61 -10.87
C ALA A 115 -2.34 0.72 -12.39
N LYS A 116 -3.52 0.87 -13.00
CA LYS A 116 -3.69 1.09 -14.45
C LYS A 116 -3.09 2.42 -14.93
N ALA A 117 -3.05 3.43 -14.09
CA ALA A 117 -2.36 4.70 -14.36
C ALA A 117 -0.84 4.60 -14.22
N GLY A 118 -0.30 3.44 -13.87
CA GLY A 118 1.14 3.20 -13.80
C GLY A 118 1.81 3.62 -12.50
N ALA A 119 1.09 3.58 -11.37
CA ALA A 119 1.71 3.79 -10.05
C ALA A 119 2.94 2.89 -9.87
N ALA A 120 4.05 3.48 -9.42
CA ALA A 120 5.32 2.75 -9.31
C ALA A 120 5.37 1.79 -8.13
N THR A 121 4.69 2.13 -7.04
CA THR A 121 4.73 1.35 -5.80
C THR A 121 3.38 1.33 -5.12
N PHE A 122 3.16 0.37 -4.22
CA PHE A 122 2.00 0.29 -3.33
C PHE A 122 2.45 0.05 -1.90
N MET A 123 1.72 0.60 -0.93
CA MET A 123 1.93 0.31 0.49
C MET A 123 0.80 -0.52 1.04
N THR A 124 1.12 -1.62 1.73
CA THR A 124 0.12 -2.45 2.41
C THR A 124 -0.50 -1.72 3.59
N SER A 125 -1.70 -2.11 4.00
CA SER A 125 -2.38 -1.54 5.16
C SER A 125 -2.10 -2.32 6.44
N PHE A 126 -2.38 -1.68 7.58
CA PHE A 126 -2.21 -2.28 8.92
C PHE A 126 -3.28 -3.30 9.29
N ASN A 127 -4.53 -3.05 8.85
CA ASN A 127 -5.67 -3.87 9.22
C ASN A 127 -5.57 -5.30 8.69
N ASP A 128 -6.18 -6.22 9.40
CA ASP A 128 -6.59 -7.49 8.81
C ASP A 128 -7.97 -7.36 8.15
N ASN A 129 -8.22 -8.16 7.16
CA ASN A 129 -9.54 -8.39 6.59
C ASN A 129 -9.90 -9.87 6.78
N ASP A 130 -10.99 -10.13 7.49
CA ASP A 130 -11.42 -11.50 7.84
C ASP A 130 -10.29 -12.32 8.50
N GLY A 131 -9.48 -11.70 9.37
CA GLY A 131 -8.38 -12.32 10.11
C GLY A 131 -7.07 -12.49 9.32
N ALA A 132 -6.98 -12.03 8.07
CA ALA A 132 -5.74 -12.02 7.32
C ALA A 132 -5.17 -10.59 7.21
N PRO A 133 -4.09 -10.24 7.93
CA PRO A 133 -3.44 -8.93 7.79
C PRO A 133 -3.07 -8.63 6.34
N SER A 134 -3.34 -7.41 5.88
CA SER A 134 -3.11 -7.02 4.48
C SER A 134 -1.68 -7.29 4.02
N THR A 135 -0.69 -7.09 4.91
CA THR A 135 0.73 -7.35 4.65
C THR A 135 1.03 -8.85 4.41
N GLY A 136 0.22 -9.76 4.94
CA GLY A 136 0.36 -11.22 4.75
C GLY A 136 -0.72 -11.86 3.89
N ASN A 137 -1.58 -11.07 3.26
CA ASN A 137 -2.74 -11.55 2.53
C ASN A 137 -2.41 -11.84 1.06
N THR A 138 -2.23 -13.13 0.75
CA THR A 138 -1.91 -13.61 -0.62
C THR A 138 -3.00 -13.28 -1.62
N PHE A 139 -4.26 -13.32 -1.23
CA PHE A 139 -5.37 -13.02 -2.13
C PHE A 139 -5.29 -11.58 -2.67
N ILE A 140 -5.12 -10.59 -1.79
CA ILE A 140 -5.07 -9.20 -2.25
C ILE A 140 -3.76 -8.86 -2.98
N LEU A 141 -2.63 -9.39 -2.53
CA LEU A 141 -1.31 -9.04 -3.08
C LEU A 141 -0.94 -9.86 -4.32
N LYS A 142 -1.16 -11.18 -4.30
CA LYS A 142 -0.81 -12.03 -5.44
C LYS A 142 -1.94 -12.18 -6.43
N ASP A 143 -3.13 -12.57 -5.96
CA ASP A 143 -4.18 -12.92 -6.90
C ASP A 143 -4.76 -11.65 -7.54
N VAL A 144 -5.11 -10.64 -6.73
CA VAL A 144 -5.70 -9.40 -7.23
C VAL A 144 -4.61 -8.47 -7.81
N LEU A 145 -3.67 -8.00 -6.99
CA LEU A 145 -2.73 -6.96 -7.40
C LEU A 145 -1.79 -7.44 -8.52
N ARG A 146 -1.12 -8.57 -8.31
CA ARG A 146 -0.17 -9.11 -9.29
C ARG A 146 -0.86 -9.87 -10.41
N GLY A 147 -1.82 -10.74 -10.09
CA GLY A 147 -2.47 -11.64 -11.03
C GLY A 147 -3.51 -10.96 -11.91
N GLU A 148 -4.53 -10.35 -11.29
CA GLU A 148 -5.64 -9.76 -12.05
C GLU A 148 -5.24 -8.42 -12.70
N TRP A 149 -4.50 -7.56 -11.99
CA TRP A 149 -4.13 -6.23 -12.49
C TRP A 149 -2.78 -6.19 -13.19
N GLY A 150 -1.95 -7.23 -13.06
CA GLY A 150 -0.64 -7.29 -13.70
C GLY A 150 0.36 -6.27 -13.13
N PHE A 151 0.19 -5.84 -11.90
CA PHE A 151 1.09 -4.89 -11.27
C PHE A 151 2.48 -5.51 -11.04
N ASP A 152 3.53 -4.89 -11.58
CA ASP A 152 4.91 -5.35 -11.52
C ASP A 152 5.85 -4.43 -10.71
N GLY A 153 5.31 -3.34 -10.14
CA GLY A 153 6.04 -2.42 -9.28
C GLY A 153 6.33 -2.95 -7.88
N ILE A 154 6.86 -2.12 -7.01
CA ILE A 154 7.27 -2.48 -5.65
C ILE A 154 6.06 -2.43 -4.70
N VAL A 155 5.93 -3.45 -3.86
CA VAL A 155 5.03 -3.47 -2.70
C VAL A 155 5.86 -3.29 -1.43
N VAL A 156 5.64 -2.18 -0.73
CA VAL A 156 6.26 -1.89 0.56
C VAL A 156 5.27 -2.15 1.69
N SER A 157 5.73 -2.68 2.81
CA SER A 157 4.91 -2.77 4.02
C SER A 157 4.67 -1.38 4.62
N ASP A 158 3.61 -1.20 5.38
CA ASP A 158 3.50 -0.06 6.27
C ASP A 158 4.44 -0.20 7.47
N TRP A 159 4.54 0.84 8.28
CA TRP A 159 5.45 0.94 9.43
C TRP A 159 5.30 -0.23 10.39
N ALA A 160 6.32 -1.08 10.46
CA ALA A 160 6.36 -2.29 11.29
C ALA A 160 5.23 -3.31 11.03
N SER A 161 4.42 -3.18 9.97
CA SER A 161 3.24 -4.02 9.75
C SER A 161 3.56 -5.50 9.52
N VAL A 162 4.78 -5.83 9.12
CA VAL A 162 5.26 -7.22 9.08
C VAL A 162 5.34 -7.79 10.49
N ALA A 163 5.94 -7.05 11.43
CA ALA A 163 6.03 -7.48 12.82
C ALA A 163 4.66 -7.51 13.51
N GLU A 164 3.76 -6.60 13.16
CA GLU A 164 2.40 -6.54 13.70
C GLU A 164 1.54 -7.75 13.36
N MET A 165 1.88 -8.53 12.34
CA MET A 165 1.21 -9.80 12.07
C MET A 165 1.25 -10.78 13.26
N MET A 166 2.23 -10.64 14.16
CA MET A 166 2.27 -11.38 15.42
C MET A 166 1.19 -10.89 16.39
N ALA A 167 0.99 -9.57 16.47
CA ALA A 167 -0.05 -8.98 17.32
C ALA A 167 -1.48 -9.34 16.85
N HIS A 168 -1.66 -9.48 15.53
CA HIS A 168 -2.90 -10.00 14.94
C HIS A 168 -3.11 -11.52 15.19
N GLY A 169 -2.13 -12.22 15.79
CA GLY A 169 -2.20 -13.68 15.95
C GLY A 169 -2.06 -14.46 14.63
N PHE A 170 -1.63 -13.79 13.57
CA PHE A 170 -1.46 -14.39 12.25
C PHE A 170 -0.12 -15.10 12.08
N ALA A 171 0.91 -14.66 12.80
CA ALA A 171 2.22 -15.29 12.84
C ALA A 171 2.67 -15.56 14.30
N ALA A 172 3.30 -16.69 14.55
CA ALA A 172 3.76 -17.07 15.87
C ALA A 172 5.03 -16.33 16.29
N ASP A 173 5.89 -16.03 15.32
CA ASP A 173 7.17 -15.35 15.54
C ASP A 173 7.57 -14.47 14.33
N SER A 174 8.67 -13.76 14.48
CA SER A 174 9.18 -12.86 13.44
C SER A 174 9.61 -13.59 12.17
N LYS A 175 10.08 -14.83 12.26
CA LYS A 175 10.46 -15.65 11.11
C LYS A 175 9.23 -16.01 10.28
N GLU A 176 8.17 -16.45 10.94
CA GLU A 176 6.91 -16.78 10.28
C GLU A 176 6.27 -15.52 9.67
N ALA A 177 6.31 -14.40 10.38
CA ALA A 177 5.83 -13.12 9.87
C ALA A 177 6.55 -12.71 8.59
N ALA A 178 7.89 -12.74 8.57
CA ALA A 178 8.69 -12.45 7.39
C ALA A 178 8.38 -13.40 6.22
N MET A 179 8.28 -14.69 6.49
CA MET A 179 7.93 -15.69 5.47
C MET A 179 6.55 -15.40 4.86
N LYS A 180 5.56 -15.11 5.68
CA LYS A 180 4.20 -14.81 5.22
C LYS A 180 4.16 -13.55 4.38
N ALA A 181 4.84 -12.46 4.81
CA ALA A 181 4.91 -11.21 4.06
C ALA A 181 5.57 -11.39 2.68
N VAL A 182 6.74 -12.00 2.62
CA VAL A 182 7.46 -12.28 1.36
C VAL A 182 6.66 -13.21 0.47
N ASN A 183 6.08 -14.28 1.03
CA ASN A 183 5.23 -15.19 0.28
C ASN A 183 3.94 -14.54 -0.19
N ALA A 184 3.42 -13.54 0.50
CA ALA A 184 2.26 -12.77 0.06
C ALA A 184 2.58 -11.80 -1.08
N GLY A 185 3.85 -11.41 -1.26
CA GLY A 185 4.28 -10.53 -2.34
C GLY A 185 4.76 -9.15 -1.90
N VAL A 186 5.12 -8.98 -0.62
CA VAL A 186 5.79 -7.78 -0.12
C VAL A 186 7.26 -7.83 -0.52
N ASP A 187 7.74 -6.77 -1.18
CA ASP A 187 9.12 -6.65 -1.68
C ASP A 187 10.04 -5.92 -0.69
N MET A 188 9.49 -5.00 0.09
CA MET A 188 10.24 -4.16 1.00
C MET A 188 9.52 -4.03 2.35
N GLU A 189 10.26 -4.23 3.42
CA GLU A 189 9.76 -4.04 4.79
C GLU A 189 10.14 -2.66 5.32
N MET A 190 9.16 -1.95 5.89
CA MET A 190 9.39 -0.64 6.50
C MET A 190 9.64 -0.80 8.00
N VAL A 191 10.84 -0.35 8.44
CA VAL A 191 11.27 -0.10 9.84
C VAL A 191 11.50 -1.34 10.71
N SER A 192 10.80 -2.46 10.55
CA SER A 192 11.13 -3.66 11.31
C SER A 192 12.31 -4.42 10.68
N TYR A 193 13.00 -5.21 11.49
CA TYR A 193 14.14 -6.05 11.05
C TYR A 193 13.73 -7.50 10.82
N THR A 194 12.46 -7.78 10.68
CA THR A 194 11.87 -9.11 10.62
C THR A 194 12.38 -9.87 9.39
N SER A 195 12.33 -9.23 8.22
CA SER A 195 12.79 -9.82 6.95
C SER A 195 14.31 -9.96 6.87
N VAL A 196 15.06 -9.04 7.48
CA VAL A 196 16.54 -9.14 7.55
C VAL A 196 16.97 -10.35 8.35
N SER A 197 16.32 -10.61 9.49
CA SER A 197 16.58 -11.80 10.31
C SER A 197 16.33 -13.10 9.55
N TYR A 198 15.28 -13.14 8.71
CA TYR A 198 14.98 -14.29 7.86
C TYR A 198 16.02 -14.50 6.75
N THR A 199 16.48 -13.44 6.11
CA THR A 199 17.49 -13.49 5.04
C THR A 199 18.81 -14.04 5.58
N HIS A 200 19.22 -13.63 6.77
CA HIS A 200 20.42 -14.16 7.42
C HIS A 200 20.30 -15.63 7.79
N LEU A 201 19.15 -16.08 8.26
CA LEU A 201 18.91 -17.49 8.56
C LEU A 201 19.01 -18.36 7.31
N ARG A 202 18.44 -17.94 6.20
CA ARG A 202 18.50 -18.66 4.91
C ARG A 202 19.92 -18.72 4.33
N ALA A 203 20.69 -17.66 4.48
CA ALA A 203 22.10 -17.65 4.07
C ALA A 203 22.96 -18.65 4.89
N HIS A 204 22.59 -18.91 6.14
CA HIS A 204 23.23 -19.93 6.96
C HIS A 204 22.79 -21.35 6.60
N GLU A 205 21.55 -21.56 6.19
CA GLU A 205 21.06 -22.88 5.77
C GLU A 205 21.70 -23.33 4.46
N THR A 206 21.87 -22.43 3.48
CA THR A 206 22.55 -22.75 2.21
C THR A 206 24.03 -23.07 2.37
N ARG A 207 24.71 -22.58 3.42
CA ARG A 207 26.10 -22.93 3.72
C ARG A 207 26.27 -24.32 4.37
N ARG A 208 25.20 -24.92 4.88
CA ARG A 208 25.24 -26.27 5.47
C ARG A 208 25.01 -27.38 4.46
N HIS A 209 24.66 -27.07 3.23
CA HIS A 209 24.40 -28.02 2.15
C HIS A 209 25.42 -27.93 0.98
N LEU A 210 26.52 -27.20 1.19
CA LEU A 210 27.72 -27.20 0.35
C LEU A 210 28.89 -27.79 1.14
#